data_625b346c67d66403db5491f7ff74237b
#
_entry.id   625b346c67d66403db5491f7ff74237b
#
_cell.length_a   1.000
_cell.length_b   1.000
_cell.length_c   1.000
_cell.angle_alpha   90.00
_cell.angle_beta   90.00
_cell.angle_gamma   90.00
#
_symmetry.space_group_name_H-M   'P 1'
#
loop_
_entity.id
_entity.type
_entity.pdbx_description
1 polymer ?
#
loop_
_entity_poly.entity_id
_entity_poly.type
_entity_poly.pdbx_seq_one_letter_code
_entity_poly.pdbx_strand_id
1 'polypeptide(L)' 'MGVGTDLLQKLFAAVRSAGYKALSISVEKRNPATNLYLRLGFEVVRDKFPDYTMQVNL' A
#
# COMPACT_ATOMS: atom_id res chain seq x y z
N MET A 1 -2.33 14.54 10.86
CA MET A 1 -1.90 13.89 10.22
C MET A 1 -1.82 12.58 10.72
N GLY A 2 -2.16 11.82 10.56
CA GLY A 2 -1.89 10.63 11.06
C GLY A 2 -2.97 9.65 11.29
N VAL A 3 -4.20 10.05 11.28
CA VAL A 3 -5.27 9.10 11.55
C VAL A 3 -5.26 7.98 10.50
N GLY A 4 -5.17 8.35 9.23
CA GLY A 4 -5.11 7.35 8.17
C GLY A 4 -3.82 6.53 8.20
N THR A 5 -2.71 7.19 8.54
CA THR A 5 -1.42 6.52 8.62
C THR A 5 -1.40 5.52 9.77
N ASP A 6 -1.93 5.91 10.92
CA ASP A 6 -2.01 5.01 12.07
C ASP A 6 -2.84 3.78 11.76
N LEU A 7 -3.95 3.98 11.06
CA LEU A 7 -4.83 2.88 10.70
C LEU A 7 -4.10 1.90 9.77
N LEU A 8 -3.37 2.42 8.79
CA LEU A 8 -2.61 1.58 7.86
C LEU A 8 -1.48 0.84 8.56
N GLN A 9 -0.81 1.49 9.51
CA GLN A 9 0.26 0.84 10.25
C GLN A 9 -0.27 -0.29 11.11
N LYS A 10 -1.44 -0.11 11.71
CA LYS A 10 -2.09 -1.17 12.47
C LYS A 10 -2.49 -2.32 11.56
N LEU A 11 -2.96 -2.00 10.36
CA LEU A 11 -3.30 -3.02 9.39
C LEU A 11 -2.06 -3.82 8.98
N PHE A 12 -0.94 -3.14 8.72
CA PHE A 12 0.31 -3.81 8.39
C PHE A 12 0.76 -4.74 9.52
N ALA A 13 0.65 -4.28 10.75
CA ALA A 13 1.03 -5.10 11.90
C ALA A 13 0.16 -6.35 12.00
N ALA A 14 -1.14 -6.20 11.77
CA ALA A 14 -2.07 -7.32 11.83
C ALA A 14 -1.79 -8.33 10.71
N VAL A 15 -1.54 -7.84 9.51
CA VAL A 15 -1.24 -8.70 8.36
C VAL A 15 0.07 -9.44 8.58
N ARG A 16 1.07 -8.74 9.10
CA ARG A 16 2.35 -9.36 9.41
C ARG A 16 2.20 -10.45 10.48
N SER A 17 1.42 -10.16 11.52
CA SER A 17 1.16 -11.12 12.59
C SER A 17 0.44 -12.35 12.08
N ALA A 18 -0.34 -12.21 11.03
CA ALA A 18 -1.02 -13.34 10.39
C ALA A 18 -0.09 -14.18 9.51
N GLY A 19 1.17 -13.78 9.37
CA GLY A 19 2.16 -14.56 8.62
C GLY A 19 2.38 -14.12 7.20
N TYR A 20 1.75 -13.05 6.76
CA TYR A 20 1.96 -12.53 5.42
C TYR A 20 3.30 -11.78 5.34
N LYS A 21 3.97 -11.93 4.21
CA LYS A 21 5.27 -11.29 4.00
C LYS A 21 5.18 -10.08 3.08
N ALA A 22 4.08 -9.91 2.39
CA ALA A 22 3.89 -8.82 1.46
C ALA A 22 2.41 -8.52 1.32
N LEU A 23 2.11 -7.30 0.90
CA LEU A 23 0.75 -6.86 0.66
C LEU A 23 0.69 -6.18 -0.70
N SER A 24 -0.27 -6.58 -1.53
CA SER A 24 -0.47 -5.99 -2.86
C SER A 24 -1.81 -5.28 -2.92
N ILE A 25 -1.82 -4.15 -3.59
CA ILE A 25 -3.05 -3.38 -3.83
C ILE A 25 -3.10 -2.90 -5.27
N SER A 26 -4.32 -2.69 -5.77
CA SER A 26 -4.54 -2.05 -7.07
C SER A 26 -5.08 -0.65 -6.84
N VAL A 27 -4.47 0.33 -7.49
CA VAL A 27 -4.80 1.75 -7.29
C VAL A 27 -4.89 2.42 -8.65
N GLU A 28 -5.96 3.19 -8.87
CA GLU A 28 -6.04 4.01 -10.07
C GLU A 28 -4.91 5.03 -10.09
N LYS A 29 -4.35 5.25 -11.29
CA LYS A 29 -3.24 6.21 -11.43
C LYS A 29 -3.59 7.61 -10.98
N ARG A 30 -4.87 7.99 -11.08
CA ARG A 30 -5.33 9.33 -10.69
C ARG A 30 -5.66 9.45 -9.23
N ASN A 31 -5.62 8.35 -8.49
CA ASN A 31 -5.99 8.37 -7.08
C ASN A 31 -4.93 9.12 -6.28
N PRO A 32 -5.30 10.19 -5.57
CA PRO A 32 -4.33 10.93 -4.76
C PRO A 32 -3.71 10.08 -3.65
N ALA A 33 -4.36 9.00 -3.26
CA ALA A 33 -3.80 8.09 -2.25
C ALA A 33 -2.54 7.37 -2.75
N THR A 34 -2.26 7.40 -4.04
CA THR A 34 -1.04 6.80 -4.58
C THR A 34 0.21 7.36 -3.90
N ASN A 35 0.25 8.67 -3.69
CA ASN A 35 1.38 9.30 -3.00
C ASN A 35 1.51 8.82 -1.57
N LEU A 36 0.39 8.61 -0.90
CA LEU A 36 0.40 8.09 0.46
C LEU A 36 0.99 6.68 0.50
N TYR A 37 0.60 5.83 -0.44
CA TYR A 37 1.13 4.47 -0.50
C TYR A 37 2.62 4.46 -0.78
N LEU A 38 3.10 5.34 -1.66
CA LEU A 38 4.53 5.45 -1.92
C LEU A 38 5.30 5.85 -0.66
N ARG A 39 4.74 6.76 0.14
CA ARG A 39 5.35 7.18 1.40
C ARG A 39 5.40 6.05 2.43
N LEU A 40 4.45 5.13 2.35
CA LEU A 40 4.39 4.00 3.27
C LEU A 40 5.34 2.88 2.87
N GLY A 41 6.00 3.01 1.73
CA GLY A 41 6.95 2.01 1.28
C GLY A 41 6.46 1.10 0.17
N PHE A 42 5.27 1.34 -0.33
CA PHE A 42 4.77 0.57 -1.47
C PHE A 42 5.57 0.92 -2.72
N GLU A 43 5.77 -0.08 -3.57
CA GLU A 43 6.42 0.09 -4.86
C GLU A 43 5.45 -0.28 -5.96
N VAL A 44 5.54 0.42 -7.08
CA VAL A 44 4.76 0.06 -8.26
C VAL A 44 5.43 -1.14 -8.91
N VAL A 45 4.79 -2.29 -8.84
CA VAL A 45 5.31 -3.52 -9.43
C VAL A 45 4.68 -3.81 -10.79
N ARG A 46 3.58 -3.14 -11.10
CA ARG A 46 2.93 -3.27 -12.40
C ARG A 46 2.28 -1.94 -12.74
N ASP A 47 2.59 -1.44 -13.93
CA ASP A 47 2.05 -0.18 -14.40
C ASP A 47 1.28 -0.47 -15.68
N LYS A 48 -0.01 -0.67 -15.56
CA LYS A 48 -0.85 -0.93 -16.71
C LYS A 48 -2.09 -0.08 -16.58
N PHE A 49 -2.18 0.92 -17.44
CA PHE A 49 -3.32 1.83 -17.42
C PHE A 49 -4.65 1.05 -17.39
N PRO A 50 -5.64 1.47 -16.61
CA PRO A 50 -5.65 2.70 -15.80
C PRO A 50 -5.10 2.56 -14.39
N ASP A 51 -4.62 1.40 -13.99
CA ASP A 51 -4.27 1.12 -12.61
C ASP A 51 -2.78 0.84 -12.43
N TYR A 52 -2.30 1.11 -11.22
CA TYR A 52 -1.03 0.56 -10.75
C TYR A 52 -1.31 -0.62 -9.85
N THR A 53 -0.46 -1.64 -9.90
CA THR A 53 -0.38 -2.63 -8.83
C THR A 53 0.81 -2.27 -7.97
N MET A 54 0.57 -2.06 -6.69
CA MET A 54 1.60 -1.68 -5.75
C MET A 54 1.78 -2.77 -4.70
N GLN A 55 2.99 -2.93 -4.24
CA GLN A 55 3.34 -3.96 -3.28
C GLN A 55 4.29 -3.42 -2.23
N VAL A 56 4.11 -3.88 -1.02
CA VAL A 56 5.02 -3.57 0.08
C VAL A 56 5.44 -4.85 0.76
N ASN A 57 6.71 -4.95 1.11
CA ASN A 57 7.23 -6.05 1.92
C ASN A 57 7.00 -5.73 3.38
N LEU A 58 6.51 -6.69 4.10
CA LEU A 58 6.18 -6.52 5.52
C LEU A 58 7.28 -6.98 6.45
#